data_0a7dea4e78572fcc83f30bfae5eee849
#
_entry.id   0a7dea4e78572fcc83f30bfae5eee849
#
_cell.length_a   1.000
_cell.length_b   1.000
_cell.length_c   1.000
_cell.angle_alpha   90.00
_cell.angle_beta   90.00
_cell.angle_gamma   90.00
#
_symmetry.space_group_name_H-M   'P 1'
#
loop_
_entity.id
_entity.type
_entity.pdbx_description
1 polymer ?
#
loop_
_entity_poly.entity_id
_entity_poly.type
_entity_poly.pdbx_seq_one_letter_code
_entity_poly.pdbx_strand_id
1 'polypeptide(L)'
;MERTERADFQATTDPGLMESADRGQSQLLSYGQLYSLWERQQWAVQDIDFTQDRIDWHERIPAEERYQRMAGLSSFFIGEQRVASELGPMMRAAPQEDMRIFLCTQIADEARHVAFFDRFYAEVGVLEADDLGARLEETSVHVNESF
;
A
#
# COMPACT_ATOMS: atom_id res chain seq x y z
N MET A 1 -29.83 -10.42 -6.66
CA MET A 1 -28.87 -9.86 -5.70
C MET A 1 -28.05 -8.85 -6.52
N GLU A 2 -28.46 -7.60 -6.49
CA GLU A 2 -27.81 -6.52 -7.24
C GLU A 2 -26.40 -6.32 -6.71
N ARG A 3 -25.46 -6.40 -7.62
CA ARG A 3 -24.05 -6.07 -7.39
C ARG A 3 -24.00 -4.56 -7.14
N THR A 4 -23.82 -4.17 -5.89
CA THR A 4 -23.54 -2.76 -5.55
C THR A 4 -22.30 -2.36 -6.35
N GLU A 5 -22.50 -1.48 -7.33
CA GLU A 5 -21.39 -0.88 -8.07
C GLU A 5 -20.43 -0.28 -7.04
N ARG A 6 -19.17 -0.73 -7.05
CA ARG A 6 -18.09 -0.11 -6.28
C ARG A 6 -18.10 1.35 -6.67
N ALA A 7 -18.22 2.23 -5.69
CA ALA A 7 -18.06 3.65 -5.92
C ALA A 7 -16.72 3.85 -6.62
N ASP A 8 -16.79 4.28 -7.87
CA ASP A 8 -15.63 4.46 -8.73
C ASP A 8 -14.56 5.28 -8.03
N PHE A 9 -13.31 5.00 -8.34
CA PHE A 9 -12.11 5.76 -7.96
C PHE A 9 -12.24 7.29 -8.17
N GLN A 10 -13.26 7.73 -8.86
CA GLN A 10 -13.68 9.12 -9.00
C GLN A 10 -14.08 9.82 -7.69
N ALA A 11 -14.30 9.08 -6.61
CA ALA A 11 -14.58 9.69 -5.31
C ALA A 11 -13.37 10.39 -4.68
N THR A 12 -12.14 10.08 -5.11
CA THR A 12 -10.91 10.80 -4.72
C THR A 12 -10.66 12.06 -5.54
N THR A 13 -11.33 12.19 -6.66
CA THR A 13 -11.35 13.40 -7.49
C THR A 13 -12.66 14.14 -7.34
N ASP A 14 -13.17 14.28 -6.09
CA ASP A 14 -14.28 15.19 -5.83
C ASP A 14 -13.91 16.56 -6.40
N PRO A 15 -14.64 17.05 -7.42
CA PRO A 15 -14.34 18.34 -8.03
C PRO A 15 -14.34 19.49 -7.01
N GLY A 16 -15.11 19.37 -5.93
CA GLY A 16 -15.14 20.34 -4.84
C GLY A 16 -13.84 20.38 -4.05
N LEU A 17 -13.21 19.22 -3.82
CA LEU A 17 -11.90 19.12 -3.15
C LEU A 17 -10.77 19.70 -4.02
N MET A 18 -10.76 19.36 -5.31
CA MET A 18 -9.77 19.87 -6.26
C MET A 18 -9.94 21.39 -6.46
N GLU A 19 -11.16 21.87 -6.57
CA GLU A 19 -11.47 23.29 -6.71
C GLU A 19 -11.11 24.09 -5.44
N SER A 20 -11.24 23.50 -4.26
CA SER A 20 -10.82 24.10 -2.99
C SER A 20 -9.31 24.18 -2.86
N ALA A 21 -8.58 23.18 -3.32
CA ALA A 21 -7.12 23.17 -3.37
C ALA A 21 -6.58 24.24 -4.32
N ASP A 22 -7.16 24.38 -5.51
CA ASP A 22 -6.80 25.39 -6.52
C ASP A 22 -7.07 26.82 -6.04
N ARG A 23 -8.07 27.04 -5.19
CA ARG A 23 -8.39 28.36 -4.65
C ARG A 23 -7.56 28.73 -3.42
N GLY A 24 -6.62 27.90 -2.97
CA GLY A 24 -5.83 28.12 -1.78
C GLY A 24 -6.67 28.10 -0.49
N GLN A 25 -7.91 27.67 -0.56
CA GLN A 25 -8.81 27.41 0.56
C GLN A 25 -8.88 25.89 0.80
N SER A 26 -7.78 25.28 1.24
CA SER A 26 -7.80 23.89 1.64
C SER A 26 -8.59 23.76 2.96
N GLN A 27 -9.88 23.53 2.89
CA GLN A 27 -10.57 22.90 3.99
C GLN A 27 -10.07 21.43 4.03
N LEU A 28 -9.10 21.19 4.90
CA LEU A 28 -8.67 19.83 5.18
C LEU A 28 -9.86 19.05 5.70
N LEU A 29 -10.01 17.82 5.26
CA LEU A 29 -10.99 16.90 5.80
C LEU A 29 -10.69 16.66 7.30
N SER A 30 -11.72 16.55 8.11
CA SER A 30 -11.55 16.07 9.48
C SER A 30 -11.13 14.60 9.50
N TYR A 31 -10.53 14.15 10.60
CA TYR A 31 -10.15 12.74 10.75
C TYR A 31 -11.35 11.78 10.59
N GLY A 32 -12.53 12.16 11.08
CA GLY A 32 -13.74 11.37 10.88
C GLY A 32 -14.19 11.29 9.43
N GLN A 33 -14.01 12.36 8.64
CA GLN A 33 -14.28 12.34 7.21
C GLN A 33 -13.26 11.47 6.45
N LEU A 34 -11.98 11.56 6.81
CA LEU A 34 -10.92 10.72 6.26
C LEU A 34 -11.18 9.24 6.57
N TYR A 35 -11.58 8.93 7.81
CA TYR A 35 -11.97 7.57 8.18
C TYR A 35 -13.13 7.05 7.32
N SER A 36 -14.19 7.86 7.16
CA SER A 36 -15.35 7.47 6.34
C SER A 36 -14.99 7.31 4.85
N LEU A 37 -14.03 8.08 4.36
CA LEU A 37 -13.50 7.93 3.01
C LEU A 37 -12.75 6.61 2.88
N TRP A 38 -11.87 6.31 3.82
CA TRP A 38 -11.12 5.06 3.87
C TRP A 38 -12.05 3.82 3.87
N GLU A 39 -13.13 3.80 4.65
CA GLU A 39 -14.09 2.70 4.67
C GLU A 39 -14.71 2.41 3.29
N ARG A 40 -14.92 3.45 2.47
CA ARG A 40 -15.51 3.31 1.14
C ARG A 40 -14.51 2.86 0.07
N GLN A 41 -13.23 3.00 0.32
CA GLN A 41 -12.15 2.70 -0.61
C GLN A 41 -11.46 1.35 -0.32
N GLN A 42 -12.14 0.47 0.40
CA GLN A 42 -11.56 -0.83 0.77
C GLN A 42 -11.37 -1.74 -0.45
N TRP A 43 -10.26 -2.41 -0.46
CA TRP A 43 -9.91 -3.45 -1.43
C TRP A 43 -9.28 -4.64 -0.72
N ALA A 44 -9.35 -5.81 -1.32
CA ALA A 44 -8.74 -7.00 -0.77
C ALA A 44 -7.58 -7.46 -1.66
N VAL A 45 -6.46 -7.80 -1.05
CA VAL A 45 -5.27 -8.30 -1.74
C VAL A 45 -5.61 -9.55 -2.58
N GLN A 46 -6.50 -10.40 -2.06
CA GLN A 46 -6.94 -11.64 -2.70
C GLN A 46 -7.72 -11.43 -4.01
N ASP A 47 -8.26 -10.23 -4.23
CA ASP A 47 -9.01 -9.89 -5.45
C ASP A 47 -8.09 -9.51 -6.63
N ILE A 48 -6.78 -9.37 -6.39
CA ILE A 48 -5.81 -8.99 -7.41
C ILE A 48 -5.31 -10.24 -8.12
N ASP A 49 -5.38 -10.24 -9.44
CA ASP A 49 -4.88 -11.32 -10.31
C ASP A 49 -3.48 -10.97 -10.83
N PHE A 50 -2.49 -11.75 -10.44
CA PHE A 50 -1.09 -11.60 -10.86
C PHE A 50 -0.69 -12.49 -12.04
N THR A 51 -1.65 -13.11 -12.72
CA THR A 51 -1.37 -14.02 -13.84
C THR A 51 -0.56 -13.34 -14.95
N GLN A 52 -0.95 -12.11 -15.31
CA GLN A 52 -0.24 -11.35 -16.35
C GLN A 52 1.13 -10.87 -15.86
N ASP A 53 1.24 -10.45 -14.61
CA ASP A 53 2.51 -10.01 -14.01
C ASP A 53 3.54 -11.16 -14.02
N ARG A 54 3.11 -12.38 -13.73
CA ARG A 54 3.96 -13.57 -13.79
C ARG A 54 4.50 -13.82 -15.21
N ILE A 55 3.64 -13.74 -16.23
CA ILE A 55 4.05 -13.88 -17.62
C ILE A 55 5.04 -12.78 -17.99
N ASP A 56 4.72 -11.54 -17.67
CA ASP A 56 5.57 -10.40 -18.00
C ASP A 56 6.93 -10.48 -17.30
N TRP A 57 6.94 -10.87 -16.03
CA TRP A 57 8.16 -11.02 -15.25
C TRP A 57 9.11 -12.05 -15.85
N HIS A 58 8.62 -13.23 -16.20
CA HIS A 58 9.47 -14.34 -16.65
C HIS A 58 9.78 -14.32 -18.13
N GLU A 59 8.87 -13.82 -18.97
CA GLU A 59 8.97 -13.98 -20.43
C GLU A 59 9.27 -12.66 -21.17
N ARG A 60 8.91 -11.50 -20.61
CA ARG A 60 8.97 -10.22 -21.31
C ARG A 60 10.00 -9.25 -20.75
N ILE A 61 10.20 -9.24 -19.43
CA ILE A 61 11.13 -8.31 -18.78
C ILE A 61 12.53 -8.91 -18.84
N PRO A 62 13.52 -8.20 -19.45
CA PRO A 62 14.92 -8.67 -19.50
C PRO A 62 15.51 -8.81 -18.09
N ALA A 63 16.48 -9.72 -17.93
CA ALA A 63 17.10 -9.99 -16.62
C ALA A 63 17.72 -8.75 -15.97
N GLU A 64 18.35 -7.88 -16.75
CA GLU A 64 18.94 -6.62 -16.26
C GLU A 64 17.86 -5.68 -15.71
N GLU A 65 16.74 -5.56 -16.42
CA GLU A 65 15.62 -4.74 -15.99
C GLU A 65 14.94 -5.31 -14.73
N ARG A 66 14.81 -6.66 -14.65
CA ARG A 66 14.30 -7.31 -13.42
C ARG A 66 15.18 -6.99 -12.22
N TYR A 67 16.49 -7.01 -12.37
CA TYR A 67 17.41 -6.64 -11.29
C TYR A 67 17.22 -5.20 -10.84
N GLN A 68 17.06 -4.26 -11.77
CA GLN A 68 16.80 -2.85 -11.44
C GLN A 68 15.45 -2.67 -10.73
N ARG A 69 14.41 -3.38 -11.17
CA ARG A 69 13.08 -3.36 -10.56
C ARG A 69 13.08 -3.93 -9.14
N MET A 70 13.94 -4.93 -8.87
CA MET A 70 14.07 -5.52 -7.54
C MET A 70 14.46 -4.51 -6.47
N ALA A 71 15.32 -3.55 -6.75
CA ALA A 71 15.69 -2.51 -5.79
C ALA A 71 14.47 -1.67 -5.37
N GLY A 72 13.64 -1.25 -6.35
CA GLY A 72 12.40 -0.52 -6.09
C GLY A 72 11.36 -1.35 -5.34
N LEU A 73 11.06 -2.56 -5.81
CA LEU A 73 10.09 -3.46 -5.18
C LEU A 73 10.49 -3.79 -3.73
N SER A 74 11.78 -4.08 -3.50
CA SER A 74 12.31 -4.38 -2.16
C SER A 74 12.21 -3.18 -1.23
N SER A 75 12.50 -1.97 -1.73
CA SER A 75 12.39 -0.73 -0.96
C SER A 75 10.94 -0.49 -0.51
N PHE A 76 9.97 -0.71 -1.38
CA PHE A 76 8.57 -0.62 -1.01
C PHE A 76 8.18 -1.67 0.03
N PHE A 77 8.48 -2.93 -0.20
CA PHE A 77 8.12 -4.02 0.71
C PHE A 77 8.68 -3.82 2.13
N ILE A 78 9.97 -3.49 2.24
CA ILE A 78 10.62 -3.19 3.52
C ILE A 78 10.08 -1.89 4.12
N GLY A 79 9.85 -0.87 3.29
CA GLY A 79 9.27 0.41 3.71
C GLY A 79 7.90 0.24 4.37
N GLU A 80 6.98 -0.46 3.70
CA GLU A 80 5.62 -0.72 4.22
C GLU A 80 5.65 -1.46 5.56
N GLN A 81 6.52 -2.47 5.68
CA GLN A 81 6.69 -3.21 6.93
C GLN A 81 7.20 -2.31 8.06
N ARG A 82 8.16 -1.43 7.77
CA ARG A 82 8.69 -0.48 8.76
C ARG A 82 7.65 0.56 9.15
N VAL A 83 6.96 1.16 8.20
CA VAL A 83 5.91 2.15 8.47
C VAL A 83 4.80 1.54 9.32
N ALA A 84 4.35 0.32 9.01
CA ALA A 84 3.38 -0.40 9.84
C ALA A 84 3.82 -0.52 11.30
N SER A 85 5.12 -0.77 11.54
CA SER A 85 5.69 -0.90 12.88
C SER A 85 5.82 0.44 13.60
N GLU A 86 6.27 1.49 12.88
CA GLU A 86 6.60 2.80 13.46
C GLU A 86 5.38 3.70 13.70
N LEU A 87 4.25 3.46 13.03
CA LEU A 87 3.01 4.22 13.27
C LEU A 87 2.39 3.95 14.65
N GLY A 88 2.68 2.82 15.29
CA GLY A 88 2.16 2.48 16.60
C GLY A 88 2.50 3.51 17.69
N PRO A 89 3.77 3.93 17.88
CA PRO A 89 4.13 5.02 18.79
C PRO A 89 3.45 6.35 18.46
N MET A 90 3.35 6.70 17.17
CA MET A 90 2.67 7.92 16.71
C MET A 90 1.19 7.90 17.06
N MET A 91 0.52 6.80 16.83
CA MET A 91 -0.90 6.60 17.17
C MET A 91 -1.12 6.77 18.68
N ARG A 92 -0.25 6.20 19.53
CA ARG A 92 -0.34 6.35 20.99
C ARG A 92 -0.10 7.79 21.45
N ALA A 93 0.77 8.53 20.77
CA ALA A 93 1.10 9.92 21.09
C ALA A 93 0.06 10.94 20.57
N ALA A 94 -0.82 10.54 19.67
CA ALA A 94 -1.81 11.44 19.07
C ALA A 94 -2.72 12.04 20.16
N PRO A 95 -2.92 13.37 20.16
CA PRO A 95 -3.63 14.07 21.25
C PRO A 95 -5.14 13.89 21.21
N GLN A 96 -5.72 13.55 20.07
CA GLN A 96 -7.15 13.45 19.83
C GLN A 96 -7.56 12.03 19.48
N GLU A 97 -8.74 11.60 19.92
CA GLU A 97 -9.21 10.23 19.71
C GLU A 97 -9.53 9.93 18.22
N ASP A 98 -10.14 10.85 17.52
CA ASP A 98 -10.42 10.74 16.09
C ASP A 98 -9.14 10.65 15.25
N MET A 99 -8.07 11.35 15.66
CA MET A 99 -6.74 11.21 15.07
C MET A 99 -6.17 9.80 15.29
N ARG A 100 -6.34 9.22 16.50
CA ARG A 100 -5.92 7.85 16.78
C ARG A 100 -6.67 6.83 15.91
N ILE A 101 -7.99 6.99 15.82
CA ILE A 101 -8.84 6.15 14.97
C ILE A 101 -8.37 6.21 13.51
N PHE A 102 -8.10 7.40 13.00
CA PHE A 102 -7.59 7.54 11.63
C PHE A 102 -6.20 6.90 11.45
N LEU A 103 -5.29 7.05 12.39
CA LEU A 103 -3.97 6.41 12.32
C LEU A 103 -4.05 4.87 12.35
N CYS A 104 -5.09 4.29 12.95
CA CYS A 104 -5.34 2.85 12.85
C CYS A 104 -5.67 2.42 11.42
N THR A 105 -6.34 3.26 10.63
CA THR A 105 -6.58 2.95 9.20
C THR A 105 -5.29 2.93 8.41
N GLN A 106 -4.38 3.85 8.71
CA GLN A 106 -3.06 3.90 8.11
C GLN A 106 -2.28 2.59 8.39
N ILE A 107 -2.23 2.18 9.66
CA ILE A 107 -1.58 0.92 10.05
C ILE A 107 -2.20 -0.28 9.32
N ALA A 108 -3.52 -0.30 9.16
CA ALA A 108 -4.22 -1.36 8.44
C ALA A 108 -3.87 -1.37 6.94
N ASP A 109 -3.70 -0.20 6.33
CA ASP A 109 -3.29 -0.10 4.92
C ASP A 109 -1.84 -0.56 4.73
N GLU A 110 -0.92 -0.16 5.60
CA GLU A 110 0.48 -0.62 5.53
C GLU A 110 0.57 -2.14 5.67
N ALA A 111 -0.21 -2.73 6.59
CA ALA A 111 -0.30 -4.18 6.71
C ALA A 111 -0.87 -4.85 5.45
N ARG A 112 -1.82 -4.19 4.78
CA ARG A 112 -2.38 -4.65 3.50
C ARG A 112 -1.35 -4.55 2.38
N HIS A 113 -0.55 -3.49 2.35
CA HIS A 113 0.53 -3.33 1.37
C HIS A 113 1.62 -4.40 1.55
N VAL A 114 2.00 -4.71 2.78
CA VAL A 114 2.91 -5.83 3.07
C VAL A 114 2.34 -7.14 2.54
N ALA A 115 1.06 -7.42 2.80
CA ALA A 115 0.40 -8.63 2.30
C ALA A 115 0.30 -8.65 0.76
N PHE A 116 0.15 -7.49 0.11
CA PHE A 116 0.19 -7.36 -1.35
C PHE A 116 1.57 -7.75 -1.91
N PHE A 117 2.65 -7.17 -1.39
CA PHE A 117 4.00 -7.49 -1.85
C PHE A 117 4.38 -8.94 -1.56
N ASP A 118 4.03 -9.46 -0.38
CA ASP A 118 4.27 -10.85 0.00
C ASP A 118 3.63 -11.81 -1.00
N ARG A 119 2.36 -11.58 -1.32
CA ARG A 119 1.62 -12.37 -2.29
C ARG A 119 2.14 -12.18 -3.72
N PHE A 120 2.49 -10.95 -4.10
CA PHE A 120 3.09 -10.65 -5.40
C PHE A 120 4.38 -11.46 -5.60
N TYR A 121 5.29 -11.42 -4.62
CA TYR A 121 6.54 -12.16 -4.72
C TYR A 121 6.33 -13.68 -4.83
N ALA A 122 5.39 -14.21 -4.07
CA ALA A 122 5.08 -15.63 -4.08
C ALA A 122 4.41 -16.07 -5.40
N GLU A 123 3.37 -15.38 -5.85
CA GLU A 123 2.56 -15.78 -7.00
C GLU A 123 3.22 -15.48 -8.35
N VAL A 124 3.92 -14.36 -8.43
CA VAL A 124 4.72 -14.03 -9.63
C VAL A 124 5.97 -14.90 -9.70
N GLY A 125 6.46 -15.40 -8.55
CA GLY A 125 7.68 -16.20 -8.48
C GLY A 125 8.93 -15.35 -8.66
N VAL A 126 8.94 -14.19 -8.01
CA VAL A 126 10.07 -13.25 -8.02
C VAL A 126 11.16 -13.69 -7.05
N LEU A 127 10.75 -14.25 -5.91
CA LEU A 127 11.61 -14.77 -4.84
C LEU A 127 11.32 -16.26 -4.62
N GLU A 128 12.33 -16.98 -4.13
CA GLU A 128 12.22 -18.42 -3.83
C GLU A 128 11.80 -18.70 -2.38
N ALA A 129 11.83 -17.71 -1.51
CA ALA A 129 11.51 -17.83 -0.10
C ALA A 129 10.03 -18.23 0.14
N ASP A 130 9.80 -19.14 1.08
CA ASP A 130 8.49 -19.79 1.29
C ASP A 130 7.55 -19.00 2.23
N ASP A 131 8.08 -18.12 3.07
CA ASP A 131 7.28 -17.36 4.03
C ASP A 131 7.63 -15.87 4.04
N LEU A 132 6.75 -15.07 4.68
CA LEU A 132 6.87 -13.62 4.76
C LEU A 132 8.22 -13.18 5.36
N GLY A 133 8.67 -13.81 6.46
CA GLY A 133 9.90 -13.43 7.13
C GLY A 133 11.12 -13.65 6.26
N ALA A 134 11.18 -14.81 5.60
CA ALA A 134 12.25 -15.15 4.69
C ALA A 134 12.26 -14.23 3.45
N ARG A 135 11.11 -13.85 2.91
CA ARG A 135 11.02 -12.88 1.79
C ARG A 135 11.48 -11.47 2.21
N LEU A 136 11.14 -11.02 3.41
CA LEU A 136 11.64 -9.76 3.95
C LEU A 136 13.16 -9.76 4.12
N GLU A 137 13.72 -10.88 4.58
CA GLU A 137 15.17 -11.03 4.72
C GLU A 137 15.86 -11.04 3.36
N GLU A 138 15.35 -11.81 2.40
CA GLU A 138 15.88 -11.87 1.04
C GLU A 138 15.84 -10.51 0.34
N THR A 139 14.74 -9.75 0.47
CA THR A 139 14.62 -8.43 -0.12
C THR A 139 15.50 -7.38 0.54
N SER A 140 15.85 -7.55 1.81
CA SER A 140 16.66 -6.58 2.56
C SER A 140 18.05 -6.36 1.95
N VAL A 141 18.59 -7.34 1.24
CA VAL A 141 19.91 -7.22 0.57
C VAL A 141 19.89 -6.24 -0.62
N HIS A 142 18.72 -5.94 -1.16
CA HIS A 142 18.54 -5.00 -2.27
C HIS A 142 18.27 -3.56 -1.82
N VAL A 143 18.10 -3.35 -0.52
CA VAL A 143 17.81 -2.03 0.05
C VAL A 143 19.11 -1.44 0.59
N ASN A 144 19.45 -0.23 0.14
CA ASN A 144 20.63 0.46 0.61
C ASN A 144 20.53 0.85 2.10
N GLU A 145 21.66 0.89 2.81
CA GLU A 145 21.75 1.28 4.23
C GLU A 145 21.21 2.68 4.56
N SER A 146 20.94 3.49 3.55
CA SER A 146 20.38 4.84 3.67
C SER A 146 18.84 4.89 3.74
N PHE A 147 18.20 3.72 3.84
CA PHE A 147 16.74 3.60 3.94
C PHE A 147 16.28 3.36 5.37
#